data_910197d10ea36c3441d189fbccaa3acb
#
_entry.id   910197d10ea36c3441d189fbccaa3acb
#
_cell.length_a   1.000
_cell.length_b   1.000
_cell.length_c   1.000
_cell.angle_alpha   90.00
_cell.angle_beta   90.00
_cell.angle_gamma   90.00
#
_symmetry.space_group_name_H-M   'P 1'
#
loop_
_entity.id
_entity.type
_entity.pdbx_description
1 polymer ?
#
loop_
_entity_poly.entity_id
_entity_poly.type
_entity_poly.pdbx_seq_one_letter_code
_entity_poly.pdbx_strand_id
1 'polypeptide(L)'
;MTTRENDLLLQFMEMVFPKDLLRYFELTGFREEAISEKDRFGVESGELIVNLEERDCFRNPIEGHTYRPNGFYEASKVRDFPLRDKKMTLLIKRRRWIDETTGKSVGNNYELTAEGTRHSVEFAAFLKECFGQIPDISIFA
;
A
#
# COMPACT_ATOMS: atom_id res chain seq x y z
N MET A 1 16.90 -14.06 15.10
CA MET A 1 17.45 -12.70 14.86
C MET A 1 17.54 -11.95 16.18
N THR A 2 18.56 -11.11 16.32
CA THR A 2 18.71 -10.23 17.46
C THR A 2 17.75 -9.05 17.39
N THR A 3 17.50 -8.38 18.52
CA THR A 3 16.68 -7.15 18.53
C THR A 3 17.27 -6.08 17.61
N ARG A 4 18.60 -5.97 17.58
CA ARG A 4 19.30 -5.04 16.69
C ARG A 4 19.02 -5.33 15.21
N GLU A 5 19.07 -6.60 14.82
CA GLU A 5 18.78 -7.01 13.45
C GLU A 5 17.32 -6.72 13.09
N ASN A 6 16.39 -6.96 14.01
CA ASN A 6 14.97 -6.66 13.81
C ASN A 6 14.75 -5.16 13.60
N ASP A 7 15.40 -4.31 14.39
CA ASP A 7 15.30 -2.86 14.27
C ASP A 7 15.85 -2.38 12.93
N LEU A 8 16.97 -2.92 12.48
CA LEU A 8 17.57 -2.59 11.18
C LEU A 8 16.69 -3.06 10.03
N LEU A 9 16.08 -4.23 10.12
CA LEU A 9 15.15 -4.72 9.12
C LEU A 9 13.93 -3.84 9.01
N LEU A 10 13.37 -3.40 10.13
CA LEU A 10 12.23 -2.48 10.13
C LEU A 10 12.57 -1.16 9.45
N GLN A 11 13.72 -0.57 9.79
CA GLN A 11 14.19 0.65 9.15
C GLN A 11 14.37 0.48 7.64
N PHE A 12 14.92 -0.66 7.24
CA PHE A 12 15.10 -0.98 5.83
C PHE A 12 13.76 -1.13 5.11
N MET A 13 12.80 -1.83 5.73
CA MET A 13 11.46 -2.01 5.16
C MET A 13 10.71 -0.69 5.02
N GLU A 14 10.92 0.27 5.91
CA GLU A 14 10.35 1.60 5.79
C GLU A 14 10.84 2.35 4.54
N MET A 15 12.03 2.01 4.05
CA MET A 15 12.57 2.57 2.81
C MET A 15 12.02 1.89 1.55
N VAL A 16 11.59 0.63 1.67
CA VAL A 16 11.06 -0.16 0.54
C VAL A 16 9.65 0.28 0.16
N PHE A 17 8.85 0.69 1.13
CA PHE A 17 7.45 1.07 0.93
C PHE A 17 7.28 2.59 0.84
N PRO A 18 6.11 3.08 0.37
CA PRO A 18 5.79 4.49 0.41
C PRO A 18 6.02 5.08 1.80
N LYS A 19 6.44 6.35 1.82
CA LYS A 19 6.74 7.06 3.06
C LYS A 19 5.59 6.97 4.05
N ASP A 20 5.92 6.69 5.30
CA ASP A 20 4.99 6.59 6.43
C ASP A 20 3.97 5.44 6.35
N LEU A 21 4.01 4.60 5.31
CA LEU A 21 3.03 3.53 5.17
C LEU A 21 3.06 2.56 6.37
N LEU A 22 4.23 2.08 6.75
CA LEU A 22 4.38 1.14 7.87
C LEU A 22 4.12 1.77 9.24
N ARG A 23 4.05 3.10 9.31
CA ARG A 23 3.66 3.79 10.52
C ARG A 23 2.17 3.58 10.83
N TYR A 24 1.35 3.55 9.79
CA TYR A 24 -0.11 3.46 9.92
C TYR A 24 -0.67 2.09 9.57
N PHE A 25 0.09 1.29 8.85
CA PHE A 25 -0.34 -0.03 8.39
C PHE A 25 0.65 -1.10 8.83
N GLU A 26 0.11 -2.26 9.15
CA GLU A 26 0.89 -3.43 9.53
C GLU A 26 0.99 -4.37 8.34
N LEU A 27 2.19 -4.88 8.11
CA LEU A 27 2.42 -5.93 7.12
C LEU A 27 1.84 -7.24 7.65
N THR A 28 0.83 -7.77 6.98
CA THR A 28 0.15 -9.01 7.41
C THR A 28 0.51 -10.24 6.59
N GLY A 29 1.10 -10.04 5.43
CA GLY A 29 1.54 -11.15 4.59
C GLY A 29 1.98 -10.68 3.22
N PHE A 30 2.56 -11.60 2.47
CA PHE A 30 2.89 -11.37 1.07
C PHE A 30 2.90 -12.71 0.32
N ARG A 31 2.76 -12.62 -1.00
CA ARG A 31 2.91 -13.76 -1.88
C ARG A 31 3.51 -13.34 -3.22
N GLU A 32 4.16 -14.27 -3.87
CA GLU A 32 4.64 -14.11 -5.23
C GLU A 32 3.72 -14.86 -6.19
N GLU A 33 3.43 -14.22 -7.33
CA GLU A 33 2.74 -14.85 -8.43
C GLU A 33 3.62 -14.76 -9.68
N ALA A 34 3.80 -15.89 -10.38
CA ALA A 34 4.49 -15.90 -11.66
C ALA A 34 3.58 -15.29 -12.72
N ILE A 35 4.12 -14.39 -13.53
CA ILE A 35 3.43 -13.93 -14.74
C ILE A 35 3.76 -14.93 -15.84
N SER A 36 2.73 -15.51 -16.45
CA SER A 36 2.87 -16.58 -17.46
C SER A 36 3.50 -16.10 -18.77
N GLU A 37 3.56 -14.82 -19.01
CA GLU A 37 4.15 -14.24 -20.21
C GLU A 37 5.60 -13.84 -19.96
N LYS A 38 6.48 -14.25 -20.87
CA LYS A 38 7.86 -13.78 -20.88
C LYS A 38 7.93 -12.42 -21.57
N ASP A 39 8.85 -11.57 -21.14
CA ASP A 39 9.13 -10.33 -21.84
C ASP A 39 9.81 -10.61 -23.20
N ARG A 40 10.07 -9.54 -23.97
CA ARG A 40 10.72 -9.66 -25.29
C ARG A 40 12.14 -10.24 -25.24
N PHE A 41 12.74 -10.33 -24.06
CA PHE A 41 14.07 -10.92 -23.84
C PHE A 41 13.97 -12.35 -23.32
N GLY A 42 12.77 -12.93 -23.23
CA GLY A 42 12.57 -14.27 -22.73
C GLY A 42 12.67 -14.42 -21.23
N VAL A 43 12.64 -13.30 -20.49
CA VAL A 43 12.73 -13.28 -19.03
C VAL A 43 11.33 -13.34 -18.44
N GLU A 44 11.13 -14.29 -17.52
CA GLU A 44 9.89 -14.35 -16.74
C GLU A 44 9.91 -13.25 -15.68
N SER A 45 8.82 -12.48 -15.64
CA SER A 45 8.62 -11.54 -14.55
C SER A 45 7.63 -12.11 -13.54
N GLY A 46 7.71 -11.65 -12.32
CA GLY A 46 6.78 -12.01 -11.25
C GLY A 46 6.02 -10.81 -10.74
N GLU A 47 5.01 -11.06 -9.93
CA GLU A 47 4.30 -10.07 -9.18
C GLU A 47 4.42 -10.39 -7.69
N LEU A 48 4.82 -9.39 -6.91
CA LEU A 48 4.82 -9.46 -5.46
C LEU A 48 3.57 -8.75 -4.96
N ILE A 49 2.71 -9.48 -4.25
CA ILE A 49 1.49 -8.95 -3.68
C ILE A 49 1.67 -8.87 -2.18
N VAL A 50 1.60 -7.65 -1.65
CA VAL A 50 1.85 -7.37 -0.24
C VAL A 50 0.56 -6.96 0.44
N ASN A 51 0.22 -7.64 1.53
CA ASN A 51 -0.99 -7.36 2.30
C ASN A 51 -0.66 -6.48 3.49
N LEU A 52 -1.38 -5.37 3.60
CA LEU A 52 -1.24 -4.41 4.68
C LEU A 52 -2.62 -4.13 5.29
N GLU A 53 -2.67 -4.06 6.60
CA GLU A 53 -3.89 -3.70 7.32
C GLU A 53 -3.62 -2.51 8.22
N GLU A 54 -4.56 -1.57 8.23
CA GLU A 54 -4.45 -0.39 9.08
C GLU A 54 -4.38 -0.77 10.56
N ARG A 55 -3.50 -0.10 11.29
CA ARG A 55 -3.40 -0.27 12.74
C ARG A 55 -4.66 0.26 13.42
N ASP A 56 -4.99 -0.29 14.58
CA ASP A 56 -6.20 0.08 15.32
C ASP A 56 -6.03 1.42 16.01
N CYS A 57 -6.16 2.49 15.24
CA CYS A 57 -6.05 3.86 15.74
C CYS A 57 -6.86 4.83 14.89
N PHE A 58 -8.03 5.24 15.38
CA PHE A 58 -8.79 6.33 14.75
C PHE A 58 -8.21 7.68 15.22
N ARG A 59 -7.70 8.47 14.27
CA ARG A 59 -6.88 9.64 14.58
C ARG A 59 -7.63 10.97 14.69
N ASN A 60 -8.85 11.05 14.17
CA ASN A 60 -9.60 12.33 14.15
C ASN A 60 -10.98 12.19 14.77
N PRO A 61 -11.08 11.74 16.04
CA PRO A 61 -12.37 11.64 16.70
C PRO A 61 -12.93 13.05 16.98
N ILE A 62 -14.25 13.18 16.81
CA ILE A 62 -14.97 14.39 17.19
C ILE A 62 -15.22 14.32 18.70
N GLU A 63 -14.91 15.40 19.40
CA GLU A 63 -15.12 15.46 20.84
C GLU A 63 -16.62 15.24 21.18
N GLY A 64 -16.85 14.42 22.19
CA GLY A 64 -18.21 14.07 22.61
C GLY A 64 -18.86 12.94 21.82
N HIS A 65 -18.25 12.47 20.74
CA HIS A 65 -18.71 11.34 19.98
C HIS A 65 -18.03 10.06 20.46
N THR A 66 -18.72 8.94 20.32
CA THR A 66 -18.18 7.61 20.62
C THR A 66 -18.06 6.80 19.33
N TYR A 67 -17.04 5.95 19.26
CA TYR A 67 -16.73 5.19 18.06
C TYR A 67 -16.60 3.72 18.39
N ARG A 68 -17.06 2.88 17.45
CA ARG A 68 -16.99 1.42 17.56
C ARG A 68 -16.31 0.85 16.32
N PRO A 69 -15.35 -0.05 16.48
CA PRO A 69 -14.78 -0.74 15.32
C PRO A 69 -15.87 -1.48 14.54
N ASN A 70 -15.78 -1.40 13.20
CA ASN A 70 -16.75 -2.04 12.31
C ASN A 70 -16.05 -2.64 11.08
N GLY A 71 -15.03 -3.45 11.31
CA GLY A 71 -14.31 -4.16 10.26
C GLY A 71 -13.42 -3.27 9.41
N PHE A 72 -13.33 -3.61 8.13
CA PHE A 72 -12.46 -2.95 7.17
C PHE A 72 -13.25 -2.57 5.93
N TYR A 73 -12.80 -1.53 5.23
CA TYR A 73 -13.21 -1.30 3.86
C TYR A 73 -12.59 -2.35 2.95
N GLU A 74 -13.13 -2.50 1.76
CA GLU A 74 -12.52 -3.36 0.74
C GLU A 74 -11.08 -2.92 0.46
N ALA A 75 -10.19 -3.90 0.24
CA ALA A 75 -8.78 -3.62 0.01
C ALA A 75 -8.57 -2.77 -1.23
N SER A 76 -7.78 -1.72 -1.09
CA SER A 76 -7.34 -0.87 -2.20
C SER A 76 -6.08 -1.45 -2.82
N LYS A 77 -6.06 -1.56 -4.14
CA LYS A 77 -4.85 -1.93 -4.89
C LYS A 77 -4.02 -0.70 -5.17
N VAL A 78 -2.78 -0.71 -4.73
CA VAL A 78 -1.82 0.35 -5.01
C VAL A 78 -0.61 -0.24 -5.69
N ARG A 79 -0.25 0.30 -6.86
CA ARG A 79 0.97 -0.06 -7.57
C ARG A 79 2.11 0.80 -7.07
N ASP A 80 3.17 0.15 -6.64
CA ASP A 80 4.36 0.82 -6.14
C ASP A 80 5.57 0.47 -7.01
N PHE A 81 6.73 1.05 -6.69
CA PHE A 81 7.97 0.71 -7.38
C PHE A 81 8.16 -0.81 -7.43
N PRO A 82 8.61 -1.34 -8.57
CA PRO A 82 8.93 -2.77 -8.63
C PRO A 82 10.06 -3.09 -7.67
N LEU A 83 10.02 -4.29 -7.10
CA LEU A 83 11.08 -4.80 -6.26
C LEU A 83 11.89 -5.81 -7.06
N ARG A 84 13.09 -5.41 -7.47
CA ARG A 84 13.94 -6.21 -8.35
C ARG A 84 13.24 -6.48 -9.69
N ASP A 85 13.07 -7.71 -10.08
CA ASP A 85 12.39 -8.14 -11.30
C ASP A 85 10.88 -8.34 -11.14
N LYS A 86 10.32 -7.93 -10.00
CA LYS A 86 8.92 -8.17 -9.68
C LYS A 86 8.15 -6.88 -9.56
N LYS A 87 6.99 -6.79 -10.20
CA LYS A 87 6.02 -5.76 -9.91
C LYS A 87 5.61 -5.86 -8.45
N MET A 88 5.38 -4.76 -7.81
CA MET A 88 4.87 -4.75 -6.45
C MET A 88 3.48 -4.13 -6.39
N THR A 89 2.53 -4.90 -5.92
CA THR A 89 1.15 -4.47 -5.67
C THR A 89 0.88 -4.52 -4.19
N LEU A 90 0.44 -3.39 -3.64
CA LEU A 90 0.05 -3.30 -2.25
C LEU A 90 -1.47 -3.46 -2.16
N LEU A 91 -1.93 -4.41 -1.36
CA LEU A 91 -3.34 -4.57 -1.01
C LEU A 91 -3.52 -3.97 0.38
N ILE A 92 -4.13 -2.80 0.42
CA ILE A 92 -4.20 -2.00 1.63
C ILE A 92 -5.63 -2.00 2.16
N LYS A 93 -5.84 -2.60 3.34
CA LYS A 93 -7.11 -2.60 4.04
C LYS A 93 -7.14 -1.48 5.05
N ARG A 94 -8.08 -0.54 4.85
CA ARG A 94 -8.32 0.54 5.81
C ARG A 94 -9.41 0.12 6.78
N ARG A 95 -9.25 0.47 8.05
CA ARG A 95 -10.25 0.19 9.07
C ARG A 95 -11.45 1.10 8.93
N ARG A 96 -12.59 0.56 9.29
CA ARG A 96 -13.86 1.28 9.35
C ARG A 96 -14.34 1.29 10.79
N TRP A 97 -14.80 2.45 11.22
CA TRP A 97 -15.48 2.62 12.50
C TRP A 97 -16.89 3.13 12.26
N ILE A 98 -17.74 2.94 13.26
CA ILE A 98 -19.05 3.59 13.30
C ILE A 98 -19.00 4.67 14.36
N ASP A 99 -19.36 5.90 13.97
CA ASP A 99 -19.65 6.95 14.91
C ASP A 99 -21.03 6.64 15.52
N GLU A 100 -21.04 6.19 16.75
CA GLU A 100 -22.26 5.77 17.43
C GLU A 100 -23.21 6.94 17.69
N THR A 101 -22.71 8.17 17.68
CA THR A 101 -23.51 9.37 17.88
C THR A 101 -24.31 9.70 16.61
N THR A 102 -23.75 9.52 15.43
CA THR A 102 -24.39 9.87 14.16
C THR A 102 -24.89 8.63 13.39
N GLY A 103 -24.39 7.44 13.72
CA GLY A 103 -24.66 6.20 12.99
C GLY A 103 -23.91 6.06 11.69
N LYS A 104 -23.00 6.96 11.37
CA LYS A 104 -22.25 6.97 10.12
C LYS A 104 -20.95 6.18 10.21
N SER A 105 -20.59 5.54 9.10
CA SER A 105 -19.28 4.92 8.95
C SER A 105 -18.21 5.99 8.72
N VAL A 106 -17.10 5.87 9.43
CA VAL A 106 -15.97 6.80 9.36
C VAL A 106 -14.67 6.03 9.28
N GLY A 107 -13.62 6.69 8.82
CA GLY A 107 -12.29 6.12 8.74
C GLY A 107 -11.23 7.21 8.67
N ASN A 108 -9.98 6.81 8.78
CA ASN A 108 -8.86 7.71 8.56
C ASN A 108 -8.67 7.92 7.05
N ASN A 109 -8.22 9.10 6.68
CA ASN A 109 -7.96 9.45 5.28
C ASN A 109 -6.46 9.35 4.98
N TYR A 110 -6.14 8.78 3.83
CA TYR A 110 -4.76 8.62 3.34
C TYR A 110 -4.69 8.97 1.86
N GLU A 111 -3.60 9.55 1.46
CA GLU A 111 -3.26 9.71 0.04
C GLU A 111 -2.44 8.51 -0.41
N LEU A 112 -3.12 7.40 -0.72
CA LEU A 112 -2.46 6.15 -1.09
C LEU A 112 -2.00 6.13 -2.54
N THR A 113 -2.72 6.85 -3.41
CA THR A 113 -2.42 6.90 -4.83
C THR A 113 -2.40 8.34 -5.32
N ALA A 114 -1.66 8.58 -6.40
CA ALA A 114 -1.74 9.85 -7.11
C ALA A 114 -3.10 9.96 -7.79
N GLU A 115 -3.65 11.18 -7.84
CA GLU A 115 -4.96 11.46 -8.40
C GLU A 115 -5.08 10.92 -9.82
N GLY A 116 -6.17 10.19 -10.09
CA GLY A 116 -6.46 9.61 -11.39
C GLY A 116 -5.65 8.37 -11.73
N THR A 117 -4.91 7.81 -10.79
CA THR A 117 -4.06 6.64 -11.00
C THR A 117 -4.25 5.59 -9.92
N ARG A 118 -3.68 4.41 -10.14
CA ARG A 118 -3.54 3.36 -9.12
C ARG A 118 -2.10 3.22 -8.62
N HIS A 119 -1.22 4.16 -9.01
CA HIS A 119 0.18 4.18 -8.59
C HIS A 119 0.31 4.93 -7.27
N SER A 120 1.24 4.51 -6.42
CA SER A 120 1.62 5.30 -5.26
C SER A 120 2.06 6.69 -5.71
N VAL A 121 1.94 7.68 -4.82
CA VAL A 121 2.28 9.08 -5.15
C VAL A 121 3.72 9.19 -5.65
N GLU A 122 4.65 8.54 -4.96
CA GLU A 122 6.06 8.57 -5.31
C GLU A 122 6.36 7.87 -6.63
N PHE A 123 5.74 6.74 -6.88
CA PHE A 123 5.90 5.99 -8.13
C PHE A 123 5.32 6.76 -9.31
N ALA A 124 4.13 7.35 -9.15
CA ALA A 124 3.52 8.19 -10.18
C ALA A 124 4.40 9.39 -10.53
N ALA A 125 5.00 10.04 -9.52
CA ALA A 125 5.92 11.15 -9.75
C ALA A 125 7.16 10.72 -10.53
N PHE A 126 7.74 9.57 -10.18
CA PHE A 126 8.86 8.99 -10.90
C PHE A 126 8.51 8.70 -12.36
N LEU A 127 7.35 8.10 -12.63
CA LEU A 127 6.93 7.79 -13.99
C LEU A 127 6.73 9.05 -14.83
N LYS A 128 6.15 10.09 -14.26
CA LYS A 128 6.01 11.40 -14.94
C LYS A 128 7.36 12.01 -15.28
N GLU A 129 8.31 11.96 -14.38
CA GLU A 129 9.65 12.48 -14.60
C GLU A 129 10.37 11.73 -15.72
N CYS A 130 10.26 10.41 -15.75
CA CYS A 130 10.93 9.58 -16.75
C CYS A 130 10.28 9.62 -18.14
N PHE A 131 8.95 9.75 -18.20
CA PHE A 131 8.19 9.57 -19.44
C PHE A 131 7.32 10.77 -19.83
N GLY A 132 7.30 11.81 -19.01
CA GLY A 132 6.43 12.97 -19.21
C GLY A 132 4.95 12.72 -18.92
N GLN A 133 4.57 11.46 -18.76
CA GLN A 133 3.22 11.02 -18.40
C GLN A 133 3.29 9.66 -17.71
N ILE A 134 2.20 9.25 -17.07
CA ILE A 134 2.15 7.93 -16.46
C ILE A 134 1.85 6.91 -17.56
N PRO A 135 2.78 5.98 -17.89
CA PRO A 135 2.57 4.99 -18.92
C PRO A 135 1.60 3.91 -18.47
N ASP A 136 1.11 3.10 -19.44
CA ASP A 136 0.35 1.91 -19.14
C ASP A 136 1.21 0.97 -18.28
N ILE A 137 0.58 0.39 -17.28
CA ILE A 137 1.23 -0.49 -16.32
C ILE A 137 1.88 -1.71 -16.94
N SER A 138 1.38 -2.16 -18.08
CA SER A 138 1.93 -3.30 -18.82
C SER A 138 3.37 -3.06 -19.28
N ILE A 139 3.81 -1.81 -19.41
CA ILE A 139 5.20 -1.46 -19.78
C ILE A 139 6.18 -1.86 -18.68
N PHE A 140 5.70 -1.91 -17.43
CA PHE A 140 6.51 -2.28 -16.26
C PHE A 140 6.21 -3.69 -15.76
N ALA A 141 5.57 -4.44 -16.59
CA ALA A 141 5.20 -5.82 -16.27
C ALA A 141 6.41 -6.77 -16.29
#